data_6cf7071bda21cfb8dd309f7ad612d8b6
#
_entry.id   6cf7071bda21cfb8dd309f7ad612d8b6
#
_cell.length_a   1.000
_cell.length_b   1.000
_cell.length_c   1.000
_cell.angle_alpha   90.00
_cell.angle_beta   90.00
_cell.angle_gamma   90.00
#
_symmetry.space_group_name_H-M   'P 1'
#
loop_
_entity.id
_entity.type
_entity.pdbx_description
1 polymer ?
#
loop_
_entity_poly.entity_id
_entity_poly.type
_entity_poly.pdbx_seq_one_letter_code
_entity_poly.pdbx_strand_id
1 'polypeptide(L)'
;MLSRSVRPSLKPWRKLLLAGVAAIALTACASNPTTTGAIGDQPSTGLAGKQAAALSQLAQHYKKNPGDRATILYYSAALRANGQAGQAVAVLENGVTKFKDDREMLVAFAKALAASGQFERALNIIDRAIDPASPGWNELMVKGAILDQGGKNTQARSLYAQAMKIAPDQASIHANLGLSYAMTNELDKAESELRMAVKMRGATTQVRQNLALVIGLQGRFDESRSLFAAELPPDQVEANMAYIKAMLTQQNRWDLVKQQG
;
A
#
# COMPACT_ATOMS: atom_id res chain seq x y z
N MET A 1 52.85 3.70 -11.03
CA MET A 1 52.07 3.78 -9.76
C MET A 1 50.69 4.30 -10.14
N LEU A 2 49.71 3.39 -10.32
CA LEU A 2 48.36 3.72 -10.73
C LEU A 2 47.44 3.67 -9.48
N SER A 3 47.00 4.83 -9.03
CA SER A 3 46.06 4.99 -7.93
C SER A 3 44.68 4.47 -8.36
N ARG A 4 44.21 3.37 -7.78
CA ARG A 4 42.83 2.89 -7.88
C ARG A 4 41.95 3.74 -6.97
N SER A 5 41.12 4.59 -7.55
CA SER A 5 40.01 5.24 -6.84
C SER A 5 38.93 4.21 -6.50
N VAL A 6 38.78 3.90 -5.24
CA VAL A 6 37.69 3.11 -4.69
C VAL A 6 36.43 4.01 -4.67
N ARG A 7 35.45 3.73 -5.51
CA ARG A 7 34.13 4.36 -5.43
C ARG A 7 33.36 3.78 -4.24
N PRO A 8 32.83 4.59 -3.32
CA PRO A 8 31.98 4.08 -2.25
C PRO A 8 30.66 3.57 -2.82
N SER A 9 30.29 2.36 -2.46
CA SER A 9 29.01 1.74 -2.83
C SER A 9 27.84 2.43 -2.10
N LEU A 10 27.08 3.22 -2.82
CA LEU A 10 25.86 3.88 -2.36
C LEU A 10 24.71 2.86 -2.26
N LYS A 11 24.61 2.13 -1.15
CA LYS A 11 23.44 1.27 -0.86
C LYS A 11 23.32 1.03 0.64
N PRO A 12 22.47 1.69 1.39
CA PRO A 12 21.25 1.08 1.88
C PRO A 12 20.05 2.03 2.13
N TRP A 13 20.20 3.33 1.92
CA TRP A 13 19.27 4.35 2.42
C TRP A 13 18.01 4.60 1.56
N ARG A 14 18.03 4.22 0.29
CA ARG A 14 16.83 4.28 -0.57
C ARG A 14 15.67 3.40 -0.07
N LYS A 15 15.96 2.38 0.74
CA LYS A 15 14.96 1.43 1.25
C LYS A 15 14.13 2.00 2.42
N LEU A 16 14.62 2.99 3.16
CA LEU A 16 13.93 3.53 4.35
C LEU A 16 12.83 4.55 4.00
N LEU A 17 13.00 5.34 2.94
CA LEU A 17 11.97 6.29 2.48
C LEU A 17 10.78 5.60 1.81
N LEU A 18 11.03 4.45 1.18
CA LEU A 18 10.00 3.64 0.50
C LEU A 18 9.06 2.92 1.48
N ALA A 19 9.49 2.62 2.70
CA ALA A 19 8.70 1.87 3.66
C ALA A 19 7.44 2.63 4.14
N GLY A 20 7.52 3.95 4.27
CA GLY A 20 6.39 4.77 4.74
C GLY A 20 5.28 4.95 3.70
N VAL A 21 5.63 5.14 2.42
CA VAL A 21 4.66 5.32 1.33
C VAL A 21 4.12 3.97 0.85
N ALA A 22 4.93 2.92 0.89
CA ALA A 22 4.53 1.58 0.47
C ALA A 22 3.43 0.95 1.34
N ALA A 23 3.41 1.24 2.64
CA ALA A 23 2.33 0.78 3.52
C ALA A 23 0.95 1.33 3.14
N ILE A 24 0.90 2.50 2.48
CA ILE A 24 -0.33 3.14 2.04
C ILE A 24 -0.89 2.47 0.76
N ALA A 25 -0.02 2.01 -0.15
CA ALA A 25 -0.44 1.49 -1.45
C ALA A 25 -1.24 0.17 -1.37
N LEU A 26 -0.96 -0.70 -0.39
CA LEU A 26 -1.68 -1.97 -0.25
C LEU A 26 -3.06 -1.85 0.38
N THR A 27 -3.34 -0.75 1.09
CA THR A 27 -4.66 -0.55 1.71
C THR A 27 -5.71 -0.06 0.72
N ALA A 28 -5.31 0.51 -0.43
CA ALA A 28 -6.25 0.95 -1.47
C ALA A 28 -7.07 -0.21 -2.09
N CYS A 29 -6.64 -1.47 -1.91
CA CYS A 29 -7.32 -2.65 -2.44
C CYS A 29 -8.25 -3.35 -1.42
N ALA A 30 -8.34 -2.86 -0.20
CA ALA A 30 -9.26 -3.39 0.80
C ALA A 30 -10.48 -2.48 0.89
N SER A 31 -11.62 -2.98 0.49
CA SER A 31 -12.92 -2.37 0.75
C SER A 31 -13.24 -2.47 2.25
N ASN A 32 -12.48 -1.76 3.10
CA ASN A 32 -12.85 -1.47 4.49
C ASN A 32 -11.94 -0.38 5.07
N PRO A 33 -12.49 0.59 5.83
CA PRO A 33 -11.75 1.72 6.32
C PRO A 33 -10.90 1.30 7.52
N THR A 34 -9.58 1.32 7.39
CA THR A 34 -8.71 1.26 8.56
C THR A 34 -7.39 1.97 8.34
N THR A 35 -7.28 3.08 9.05
CA THR A 35 -6.09 3.67 9.66
C THR A 35 -4.76 3.59 8.90
N THR A 36 -4.37 4.72 8.35
CA THR A 36 -2.95 5.07 8.23
C THR A 36 -2.31 4.87 9.59
N GLY A 37 -1.34 3.95 9.68
CA GLY A 37 -0.58 3.71 10.90
C GLY A 37 0.15 4.99 11.31
N ALA A 38 -0.47 5.77 12.19
CA ALA A 38 0.24 6.74 13.00
C ALA A 38 1.14 5.95 13.95
N ILE A 39 2.44 6.15 13.87
CA ILE A 39 3.38 5.74 14.91
C ILE A 39 3.09 6.66 16.11
N GLY A 40 2.34 6.16 17.04
CA GLY A 40 1.98 6.87 18.26
C GLY A 40 0.94 6.07 19.02
N ASP A 41 1.38 5.30 20.04
CA ASP A 41 0.52 4.64 21.01
C ASP A 41 -0.37 5.66 21.71
N GLN A 42 -1.63 5.74 21.27
CA GLN A 42 -2.75 6.13 22.14
C GLN A 42 -4.01 5.39 21.63
N PRO A 43 -4.70 4.64 22.47
CA PRO A 43 -5.91 3.95 22.09
C PRO A 43 -7.04 4.96 21.92
N SER A 44 -7.48 5.18 20.68
CA SER A 44 -8.83 5.69 20.41
C SER A 44 -9.81 4.58 20.79
N THR A 45 -10.32 4.64 22.02
CA THR A 45 -11.00 3.55 22.74
C THR A 45 -12.29 3.03 22.11
N GLY A 46 -12.75 3.59 20.98
CA GLY A 46 -13.97 3.16 20.29
C GLY A 46 -13.73 2.32 19.03
N LEU A 47 -12.87 2.77 18.12
CA LEU A 47 -12.62 2.10 16.83
C LEU A 47 -11.61 0.96 16.95
N ALA A 48 -10.51 1.16 17.67
CA ALA A 48 -9.50 0.14 17.91
C ALA A 48 -10.09 -1.06 18.68
N GLY A 49 -10.98 -0.81 19.65
CA GLY A 49 -11.69 -1.86 20.36
C GLY A 49 -12.62 -2.69 19.46
N LYS A 50 -13.35 -2.05 18.55
CA LYS A 50 -14.21 -2.76 17.56
C LYS A 50 -13.39 -3.59 16.58
N GLN A 51 -12.25 -3.09 16.12
CA GLN A 51 -11.35 -3.82 15.22
C GLN A 51 -10.71 -5.03 15.92
N ALA A 52 -10.24 -4.86 17.15
CA ALA A 52 -9.71 -5.96 17.95
C ALA A 52 -10.77 -7.04 18.23
N ALA A 53 -12.00 -6.64 18.54
CA ALA A 53 -13.12 -7.57 18.72
C ALA A 53 -13.44 -8.34 17.42
N ALA A 54 -13.52 -7.64 16.28
CA ALA A 54 -13.76 -8.27 14.98
C ALA A 54 -12.64 -9.24 14.60
N LEU A 55 -11.36 -8.87 14.81
CA LEU A 55 -10.22 -9.74 14.57
C LEU A 55 -10.28 -10.99 15.48
N SER A 56 -10.64 -10.83 16.76
CA SER A 56 -10.81 -11.93 17.69
C SER A 56 -11.92 -12.90 17.26
N GLN A 57 -13.05 -12.39 16.79
CA GLN A 57 -14.14 -13.21 16.24
C GLN A 57 -13.68 -14.01 15.01
N LEU A 58 -13.00 -13.36 14.07
CA LEU A 58 -12.44 -14.03 12.88
C LEU A 58 -11.41 -15.10 13.26
N ALA A 59 -10.57 -14.84 14.26
CA ALA A 59 -9.62 -15.82 14.80
C ALA A 59 -10.33 -17.05 15.37
N GLN A 60 -11.42 -16.84 16.12
CA GLN A 60 -12.22 -17.97 16.65
C GLN A 60 -12.91 -18.76 15.55
N HIS A 61 -13.44 -18.09 14.51
CA HIS A 61 -14.02 -18.75 13.33
C HIS A 61 -12.96 -19.59 12.59
N TYR A 62 -11.78 -19.03 12.36
CA TYR A 62 -10.67 -19.74 11.73
C TYR A 62 -10.23 -20.95 12.56
N LYS A 63 -10.14 -20.82 13.88
CA LYS A 63 -9.79 -21.94 14.77
C LYS A 63 -10.79 -23.09 14.69
N LYS A 64 -12.10 -22.79 14.54
CA LYS A 64 -13.15 -23.80 14.40
C LYS A 64 -13.16 -24.44 13.01
N ASN A 65 -12.90 -23.65 11.97
CA ASN A 65 -12.99 -24.06 10.58
C ASN A 65 -11.75 -23.58 9.77
N PRO A 66 -10.55 -24.14 10.02
CA PRO A 66 -9.30 -23.67 9.41
C PRO A 66 -9.23 -23.95 7.90
N GLY A 67 -10.13 -24.79 7.40
CA GLY A 67 -10.24 -25.14 5.99
C GLY A 67 -11.38 -24.45 5.24
N ASP A 68 -12.10 -23.51 5.88
CA ASP A 68 -13.13 -22.74 5.20
C ASP A 68 -12.52 -21.59 4.40
N ARG A 69 -12.78 -21.58 3.07
CA ARG A 69 -12.23 -20.62 2.13
C ARG A 69 -12.52 -19.16 2.52
N ALA A 70 -13.77 -18.89 2.84
CA ALA A 70 -14.20 -17.53 3.15
C ALA A 70 -13.54 -17.04 4.45
N THR A 71 -13.51 -17.88 5.48
CA THR A 71 -12.87 -17.57 6.77
C THR A 71 -11.37 -17.30 6.60
N ILE A 72 -10.65 -18.09 5.79
CA ILE A 72 -9.24 -17.87 5.49
C ILE A 72 -9.04 -16.48 4.88
N LEU A 73 -9.82 -16.13 3.83
CA LEU A 73 -9.71 -14.85 3.14
C LEU A 73 -10.03 -13.66 4.05
N TYR A 74 -11.13 -13.71 4.80
CA TYR A 74 -11.52 -12.63 5.70
C TYR A 74 -10.53 -12.45 6.87
N TYR A 75 -10.12 -13.55 7.50
CA TYR A 75 -9.20 -13.50 8.62
C TYR A 75 -7.82 -12.98 8.20
N SER A 76 -7.28 -13.47 7.09
CA SER A 76 -6.00 -12.99 6.56
C SER A 76 -6.04 -11.52 6.14
N ALA A 77 -7.16 -11.05 5.57
CA ALA A 77 -7.35 -9.64 5.24
C ALA A 77 -7.37 -8.77 6.51
N ALA A 78 -8.08 -9.22 7.56
CA ALA A 78 -8.12 -8.52 8.84
C ALA A 78 -6.76 -8.49 9.55
N LEU A 79 -6.02 -9.59 9.54
CA LEU A 79 -4.65 -9.67 10.07
C LEU A 79 -3.73 -8.67 9.34
N ARG A 80 -3.77 -8.63 8.02
CA ARG A 80 -2.97 -7.71 7.21
C ARG A 80 -3.34 -6.25 7.50
N ALA A 81 -4.64 -5.94 7.59
CA ALA A 81 -5.12 -4.60 7.91
C ALA A 81 -4.68 -4.14 9.31
N ASN A 82 -4.50 -5.08 10.24
CA ASN A 82 -4.03 -4.83 11.61
C ASN A 82 -2.49 -4.90 11.74
N GLY A 83 -1.74 -4.84 10.62
CA GLY A 83 -0.26 -4.89 10.64
C GLY A 83 0.35 -6.26 10.93
N GLN A 84 -0.47 -7.30 11.08
CA GLN A 84 -0.04 -8.67 11.42
C GLN A 84 0.24 -9.49 10.14
N ALA A 85 1.01 -8.92 9.22
CA ALA A 85 1.26 -9.51 7.89
C ALA A 85 1.87 -10.92 7.95
N GLY A 86 2.78 -11.18 8.90
CA GLY A 86 3.36 -12.51 9.09
C GLY A 86 2.34 -13.59 9.46
N GLN A 87 1.36 -13.25 10.31
CA GLN A 87 0.27 -14.17 10.64
C GLN A 87 -0.67 -14.39 9.44
N ALA A 88 -0.95 -13.32 8.67
CA ALA A 88 -1.72 -13.45 7.43
C ALA A 88 -1.03 -14.40 6.43
N VAL A 89 0.30 -14.33 6.31
CA VAL A 89 1.09 -15.26 5.49
C VAL A 89 0.87 -16.70 5.95
N ALA A 90 1.00 -16.99 7.24
CA ALA A 90 0.84 -18.36 7.77
C ALA A 90 -0.58 -18.91 7.53
N VAL A 91 -1.60 -18.09 7.71
CA VAL A 91 -3.00 -18.47 7.43
C VAL A 91 -3.20 -18.82 5.95
N LEU A 92 -2.62 -17.99 5.05
CA LEU A 92 -2.76 -18.15 3.60
C LEU A 92 -1.88 -19.29 3.03
N GLU A 93 -0.75 -19.60 3.63
CA GLU A 93 0.05 -20.80 3.27
C GLU A 93 -0.79 -22.08 3.41
N ASN A 94 -1.54 -22.20 4.49
CA ASN A 94 -2.49 -23.32 4.67
C ASN A 94 -3.62 -23.25 3.62
N GLY A 95 -4.13 -22.04 3.34
CA GLY A 95 -5.18 -21.82 2.35
C GLY A 95 -4.78 -22.25 0.94
N VAL A 96 -3.62 -21.81 0.45
CA VAL A 96 -3.14 -22.14 -0.91
C VAL A 96 -2.74 -23.61 -1.06
N THR A 97 -2.44 -24.32 0.03
CA THR A 97 -2.22 -25.75 -0.01
C THR A 97 -3.51 -26.50 -0.33
N LYS A 98 -4.65 -26.03 0.21
CA LYS A 98 -5.97 -26.63 -0.02
C LYS A 98 -6.61 -26.13 -1.33
N PHE A 99 -6.46 -24.85 -1.63
CA PHE A 99 -7.07 -24.14 -2.77
C PHE A 99 -5.97 -23.68 -3.75
N LYS A 100 -5.24 -24.63 -4.35
CA LYS A 100 -4.00 -24.37 -5.10
C LYS A 100 -4.14 -23.41 -6.27
N ASP A 101 -5.28 -23.47 -6.96
CA ASP A 101 -5.55 -22.68 -8.18
C ASP A 101 -6.64 -21.63 -7.95
N ASP A 102 -6.98 -21.37 -6.69
CA ASP A 102 -7.93 -20.32 -6.36
C ASP A 102 -7.28 -18.97 -6.54
N ARG A 103 -7.70 -18.26 -7.58
CA ARG A 103 -7.15 -16.97 -7.98
C ARG A 103 -7.23 -15.92 -6.86
N GLU A 104 -8.36 -15.86 -6.14
CA GLU A 104 -8.54 -14.91 -5.04
C GLU A 104 -7.63 -15.23 -3.85
N MET A 105 -7.46 -16.53 -3.54
CA MET A 105 -6.55 -17.00 -2.50
C MET A 105 -5.10 -16.65 -2.83
N LEU A 106 -4.67 -16.87 -4.08
CA LEU A 106 -3.33 -16.49 -4.56
C LEU A 106 -3.10 -14.98 -4.49
N VAL A 107 -4.09 -14.17 -4.90
CA VAL A 107 -4.03 -12.71 -4.78
C VAL A 107 -3.92 -12.28 -3.32
N ALA A 108 -4.72 -12.85 -2.42
CA ALA A 108 -4.65 -12.56 -0.99
C ALA A 108 -3.27 -12.91 -0.40
N PHE A 109 -2.72 -14.06 -0.80
CA PHE A 109 -1.41 -14.52 -0.35
C PHE A 109 -0.28 -13.63 -0.86
N ALA A 110 -0.31 -13.21 -2.13
CA ALA A 110 0.65 -12.27 -2.68
C ALA A 110 0.62 -10.92 -1.94
N LYS A 111 -0.58 -10.40 -1.61
CA LYS A 111 -0.75 -9.19 -0.79
C LYS A 111 -0.16 -9.34 0.62
N ALA A 112 -0.33 -10.49 1.27
CA ALA A 112 0.20 -10.74 2.61
C ALA A 112 1.73 -10.86 2.58
N LEU A 113 2.30 -11.57 1.60
CA LEU A 113 3.74 -11.68 1.38
C LEU A 113 4.38 -10.31 1.14
N ALA A 114 3.78 -9.47 0.29
CA ALA A 114 4.25 -8.12 0.04
C ALA A 114 4.20 -7.25 1.31
N ALA A 115 3.10 -7.31 2.07
CA ALA A 115 2.97 -6.60 3.34
C ALA A 115 3.99 -7.04 4.40
N SER A 116 4.49 -8.29 4.32
CA SER A 116 5.57 -8.80 5.17
C SER A 116 6.98 -8.57 4.60
N GLY A 117 7.11 -7.82 3.49
CA GLY A 117 8.39 -7.50 2.85
C GLY A 117 8.97 -8.62 1.97
N GLN A 118 8.23 -9.70 1.74
CA GLN A 118 8.67 -10.86 0.96
C GLN A 118 8.34 -10.69 -0.54
N PHE A 119 8.88 -9.65 -1.17
CA PHE A 119 8.49 -9.19 -2.51
C PHE A 119 8.72 -10.24 -3.61
N GLU A 120 9.84 -10.96 -3.60
CA GLU A 120 10.12 -11.98 -4.62
C GLU A 120 9.13 -13.15 -4.52
N ARG A 121 8.81 -13.60 -3.31
CA ARG A 121 7.76 -14.62 -3.11
C ARG A 121 6.39 -14.09 -3.54
N ALA A 122 6.08 -12.84 -3.22
CA ALA A 122 4.82 -12.22 -3.62
C ALA A 122 4.67 -12.15 -5.14
N LEU A 123 5.74 -11.82 -5.89
CA LEU A 123 5.75 -11.84 -7.35
C LEU A 123 5.52 -13.24 -7.90
N ASN A 124 6.18 -14.26 -7.37
CA ASN A 124 5.98 -15.64 -7.80
C ASN A 124 4.55 -16.12 -7.58
N ILE A 125 3.92 -15.71 -6.48
CA ILE A 125 2.53 -16.11 -6.18
C ILE A 125 1.52 -15.36 -7.05
N ILE A 126 1.70 -14.05 -7.25
CA ILE A 126 0.76 -13.29 -8.09
C ILE A 126 0.85 -13.71 -9.57
N ASP A 127 2.03 -14.14 -10.04
CA ASP A 127 2.20 -14.63 -11.40
C ASP A 127 1.38 -15.92 -11.66
N ARG A 128 1.21 -16.76 -10.64
CA ARG A 128 0.32 -17.93 -10.73
C ARG A 128 -1.16 -17.57 -10.80
N ALA A 129 -1.55 -16.42 -10.25
CA ALA A 129 -2.93 -15.94 -10.30
C ALA A 129 -3.31 -15.32 -11.66
N ILE A 130 -2.31 -14.88 -12.44
CA ILE A 130 -2.51 -14.22 -13.73
C ILE A 130 -2.63 -15.28 -14.83
N ASP A 131 -3.78 -15.30 -15.49
CA ASP A 131 -3.93 -16.04 -16.75
C ASP A 131 -3.32 -15.23 -17.89
N PRO A 132 -2.26 -15.71 -18.57
CA PRO A 132 -1.64 -14.98 -19.66
C PRO A 132 -2.57 -14.72 -20.84
N ALA A 133 -3.55 -15.60 -21.08
CA ALA A 133 -4.51 -15.46 -22.18
C ALA A 133 -5.64 -14.47 -21.85
N SER A 134 -5.97 -14.31 -20.55
CA SER A 134 -7.04 -13.43 -20.08
C SER A 134 -6.67 -12.85 -18.71
N PRO A 135 -5.71 -11.91 -18.65
CA PRO A 135 -5.29 -11.33 -17.38
C PRO A 135 -6.40 -10.48 -16.75
N GLY A 136 -6.63 -10.66 -15.47
CA GLY A 136 -7.56 -9.84 -14.71
C GLY A 136 -6.95 -8.50 -14.32
N TRP A 137 -7.73 -7.45 -14.33
CA TRP A 137 -7.27 -6.11 -13.93
C TRP A 137 -6.76 -6.07 -12.49
N ASN A 138 -7.41 -6.81 -11.57
CA ASN A 138 -7.05 -6.83 -10.16
C ASN A 138 -5.68 -7.49 -9.93
N GLU A 139 -5.42 -8.60 -10.60
CA GLU A 139 -4.14 -9.30 -10.52
C GLU A 139 -3.00 -8.44 -11.07
N LEU A 140 -3.21 -7.80 -12.21
CA LEU A 140 -2.23 -6.87 -12.80
C LEU A 140 -1.96 -5.68 -11.87
N MET A 141 -3.02 -5.10 -11.28
CA MET A 141 -2.90 -4.01 -10.32
C MET A 141 -2.13 -4.44 -9.06
N VAL A 142 -2.42 -5.62 -8.52
CA VAL A 142 -1.71 -6.15 -7.34
C VAL A 142 -0.24 -6.42 -7.67
N LYS A 143 0.08 -7.01 -8.83
CA LYS A 143 1.46 -7.19 -9.27
C LYS A 143 2.19 -5.85 -9.40
N GLY A 144 1.53 -4.85 -9.98
CA GLY A 144 2.04 -3.48 -10.03
C GLY A 144 2.38 -2.92 -8.65
N ALA A 145 1.47 -3.05 -7.68
CA ALA A 145 1.69 -2.58 -6.31
C ALA A 145 2.87 -3.29 -5.61
N ILE A 146 3.07 -4.58 -5.87
CA ILE A 146 4.22 -5.34 -5.36
C ILE A 146 5.52 -4.82 -5.98
N LEU A 147 5.53 -4.56 -7.29
CA LEU A 147 6.68 -3.99 -8.00
C LEU A 147 7.04 -2.59 -7.51
N ASP A 148 6.05 -1.74 -7.24
CA ASP A 148 6.25 -0.40 -6.67
C ASP A 148 6.96 -0.47 -5.32
N GLN A 149 6.52 -1.36 -4.43
CA GLN A 149 7.16 -1.57 -3.14
C GLN A 149 8.61 -2.09 -3.26
N GLY A 150 8.89 -2.84 -4.32
CA GLY A 150 10.24 -3.26 -4.70
C GLY A 150 11.06 -2.19 -5.43
N GLY A 151 10.51 -0.97 -5.62
CA GLY A 151 11.18 0.15 -6.31
C GLY A 151 11.21 0.02 -7.85
N LYS A 152 10.44 -0.91 -8.42
CA LYS A 152 10.35 -1.15 -9.87
C LYS A 152 9.17 -0.35 -10.48
N ASN A 153 9.12 0.97 -10.19
CA ASN A 153 7.96 1.84 -10.48
C ASN A 153 7.59 1.88 -11.98
N THR A 154 8.56 1.90 -12.90
CA THR A 154 8.28 1.89 -14.34
C THR A 154 7.52 0.63 -14.77
N GLN A 155 7.92 -0.53 -14.22
CA GLN A 155 7.23 -1.80 -14.52
C GLN A 155 5.83 -1.82 -13.89
N ALA A 156 5.69 -1.30 -12.67
CA ALA A 156 4.40 -1.17 -12.00
C ALA A 156 3.41 -0.35 -12.83
N ARG A 157 3.82 0.82 -13.32
CA ARG A 157 3.00 1.72 -14.16
C ARG A 157 2.56 1.06 -15.46
N SER A 158 3.42 0.24 -16.08
CA SER A 158 3.04 -0.55 -17.26
C SER A 158 1.89 -1.51 -16.95
N LEU A 159 1.91 -2.16 -15.79
CA LEU A 159 0.83 -3.06 -15.35
C LEU A 159 -0.45 -2.29 -15.02
N TYR A 160 -0.36 -1.13 -14.39
CA TYR A 160 -1.53 -0.26 -14.15
C TYR A 160 -2.16 0.20 -15.46
N ALA A 161 -1.34 0.56 -16.45
CA ALA A 161 -1.84 0.92 -17.77
C ALA A 161 -2.55 -0.26 -18.49
N GLN A 162 -2.08 -1.49 -18.30
CA GLN A 162 -2.78 -2.69 -18.80
C GLN A 162 -4.09 -2.92 -18.04
N ALA A 163 -4.07 -2.83 -16.70
CA ALA A 163 -5.26 -2.97 -15.86
C ALA A 163 -6.34 -1.94 -16.22
N MET A 164 -5.94 -0.70 -16.50
CA MET A 164 -6.83 0.39 -16.90
C MET A 164 -7.51 0.15 -18.25
N LYS A 165 -6.84 -0.52 -19.21
CA LYS A 165 -7.48 -0.93 -20.47
C LYS A 165 -8.59 -1.96 -20.27
N ILE A 166 -8.46 -2.81 -19.24
CA ILE A 166 -9.45 -3.85 -18.92
C ILE A 166 -10.61 -3.27 -18.10
N ALA A 167 -10.30 -2.39 -17.16
CA ALA A 167 -11.27 -1.82 -16.21
C ALA A 167 -11.02 -0.33 -15.99
N PRO A 168 -11.40 0.54 -16.95
CA PRO A 168 -11.09 1.98 -16.92
C PRO A 168 -11.76 2.73 -15.77
N ASP A 169 -12.89 2.23 -15.27
CA ASP A 169 -13.68 2.91 -14.23
C ASP A 169 -13.30 2.51 -12.80
N GLN A 170 -12.16 1.83 -12.62
CA GLN A 170 -11.71 1.38 -11.31
C GLN A 170 -10.87 2.45 -10.60
N ALA A 171 -11.45 3.13 -9.63
CA ALA A 171 -10.78 4.15 -8.82
C ALA A 171 -9.45 3.66 -8.21
N SER A 172 -9.37 2.38 -7.82
CA SER A 172 -8.17 1.79 -7.22
C SER A 172 -6.96 1.74 -8.17
N ILE A 173 -7.16 1.62 -9.48
CA ILE A 173 -6.06 1.62 -10.45
C ILE A 173 -5.44 3.00 -10.53
N HIS A 174 -6.27 4.04 -10.69
CA HIS A 174 -5.82 5.43 -10.68
C HIS A 174 -5.16 5.82 -9.36
N ALA A 175 -5.71 5.34 -8.22
CA ALA A 175 -5.13 5.59 -6.92
C ALA A 175 -3.72 4.98 -6.78
N ASN A 176 -3.52 3.73 -7.22
CA ASN A 176 -2.21 3.09 -7.20
C ASN A 176 -1.23 3.75 -8.17
N LEU A 177 -1.68 4.15 -9.37
CA LEU A 177 -0.86 4.87 -10.32
C LEU A 177 -0.43 6.23 -9.76
N GLY A 178 -1.33 6.96 -9.11
CA GLY A 178 -1.02 8.21 -8.41
C GLY A 178 0.03 8.02 -7.31
N LEU A 179 -0.10 6.98 -6.48
CA LEU A 179 0.90 6.64 -5.47
C LEU A 179 2.24 6.24 -6.09
N SER A 180 2.24 5.50 -7.20
CA SER A 180 3.45 5.16 -7.94
C SER A 180 4.19 6.40 -8.44
N TYR A 181 3.47 7.43 -8.91
CA TYR A 181 4.06 8.72 -9.26
C TYR A 181 4.59 9.48 -8.03
N ALA A 182 3.86 9.45 -6.90
CA ALA A 182 4.31 10.07 -5.66
C ALA A 182 5.63 9.46 -5.15
N MET A 183 5.79 8.13 -5.26
CA MET A 183 7.02 7.41 -4.88
C MET A 183 8.25 7.83 -5.67
N THR A 184 8.07 8.39 -6.86
CA THR A 184 9.16 8.92 -7.70
C THR A 184 9.23 10.44 -7.71
N ASN A 185 8.50 11.09 -6.80
CA ASN A 185 8.41 12.55 -6.67
C ASN A 185 7.81 13.29 -7.90
N GLU A 186 7.00 12.59 -8.69
CA GLU A 186 6.24 13.16 -9.80
C GLU A 186 4.87 13.63 -9.29
N LEU A 187 4.88 14.60 -8.35
CA LEU A 187 3.72 14.96 -7.53
C LEU A 187 2.54 15.51 -8.33
N ASP A 188 2.79 16.23 -9.43
CA ASP A 188 1.71 16.77 -10.30
C ASP A 188 0.94 15.65 -11.01
N LYS A 189 1.66 14.63 -11.49
CA LYS A 189 1.03 13.45 -12.07
C LYS A 189 0.29 12.63 -11.00
N ALA A 190 0.88 12.52 -9.80
CA ALA A 190 0.25 11.84 -8.67
C ALA A 190 -1.08 12.51 -8.30
N GLU A 191 -1.10 13.84 -8.20
CA GLU A 191 -2.32 14.61 -7.93
C GLU A 191 -3.37 14.40 -9.03
N SER A 192 -2.97 14.47 -10.30
CA SER A 192 -3.88 14.29 -11.44
C SER A 192 -4.60 12.93 -11.36
N GLU A 193 -3.86 11.85 -11.16
CA GLU A 193 -4.41 10.50 -11.06
C GLU A 193 -5.32 10.35 -9.83
N LEU A 194 -4.91 10.87 -8.67
CA LEU A 194 -5.71 10.80 -7.45
C LEU A 194 -6.98 11.63 -7.53
N ARG A 195 -6.97 12.79 -8.18
CA ARG A 195 -8.18 13.60 -8.44
C ARG A 195 -9.16 12.87 -9.37
N MET A 196 -8.66 12.13 -10.36
CA MET A 196 -9.51 11.24 -11.16
C MET A 196 -10.11 10.13 -10.30
N ALA A 197 -9.29 9.44 -9.51
CA ALA A 197 -9.75 8.38 -8.62
C ALA A 197 -10.84 8.83 -7.64
N VAL A 198 -10.69 10.03 -7.05
CA VAL A 198 -11.67 10.59 -6.09
C VAL A 198 -13.04 10.85 -6.73
N LYS A 199 -13.09 11.20 -8.03
CA LYS A 199 -14.33 11.45 -8.76
C LYS A 199 -15.05 10.18 -9.22
N MET A 200 -14.35 9.05 -9.22
CA MET A 200 -14.88 7.78 -9.69
C MET A 200 -15.82 7.13 -8.67
N ARG A 201 -16.79 6.38 -9.17
CA ARG A 201 -17.65 5.55 -8.32
C ARG A 201 -16.82 4.54 -7.54
N GLY A 202 -17.07 4.43 -6.24
CA GLY A 202 -16.32 3.52 -5.36
C GLY A 202 -15.00 4.10 -4.80
N ALA A 203 -14.73 5.40 -5.00
CA ALA A 203 -13.65 6.09 -4.31
C ALA A 203 -13.80 5.94 -2.79
N THR A 204 -12.76 5.41 -2.13
CA THR A 204 -12.74 5.20 -0.69
C THR A 204 -12.17 6.41 0.05
N THR A 205 -12.42 6.48 1.36
CA THR A 205 -11.73 7.44 2.26
C THR A 205 -10.21 7.40 2.07
N GLN A 206 -9.63 6.20 1.88
CA GLN A 206 -8.19 6.07 1.65
C GLN A 206 -7.71 6.80 0.38
N VAL A 207 -8.48 6.75 -0.71
CA VAL A 207 -8.13 7.47 -1.95
C VAL A 207 -8.11 8.98 -1.72
N ARG A 208 -9.07 9.52 -0.96
CA ARG A 208 -9.13 10.94 -0.60
C ARG A 208 -7.99 11.34 0.34
N GLN A 209 -7.63 10.49 1.29
CA GLN A 209 -6.45 10.69 2.15
C GLN A 209 -5.14 10.66 1.36
N ASN A 210 -5.02 9.77 0.37
CA ASN A 210 -3.85 9.73 -0.51
C ASN A 210 -3.72 11.03 -1.33
N LEU A 211 -4.84 11.59 -1.79
CA LEU A 211 -4.85 12.90 -2.44
C LEU A 211 -4.38 14.01 -1.48
N ALA A 212 -4.91 14.00 -0.25
CA ALA A 212 -4.51 14.96 0.78
C ALA A 212 -3.00 14.88 1.09
N LEU A 213 -2.46 13.65 1.18
CA LEU A 213 -1.02 13.42 1.36
C LEU A 213 -0.20 14.03 0.22
N VAL A 214 -0.55 13.75 -1.04
CA VAL A 214 0.19 14.25 -2.20
C VAL A 214 0.16 15.78 -2.26
N ILE A 215 -0.99 16.40 -2.00
CA ILE A 215 -1.14 17.86 -1.94
C ILE A 215 -0.26 18.45 -0.82
N GLY A 216 -0.20 17.78 0.34
CA GLY A 216 0.69 18.18 1.42
C GLY A 216 2.18 18.06 1.06
N LEU A 217 2.57 17.03 0.31
CA LEU A 217 3.94 16.87 -0.20
C LEU A 217 4.34 17.94 -1.23
N GLN A 218 3.36 18.54 -1.92
CA GLN A 218 3.57 19.74 -2.76
C GLN A 218 3.72 21.06 -1.96
N GLY A 219 3.62 21.00 -0.61
CA GLY A 219 3.67 22.16 0.26
C GLY A 219 2.35 22.91 0.43
N ARG A 220 1.26 22.45 -0.15
CA ARG A 220 -0.10 23.02 -0.06
C ARG A 220 -0.78 22.56 1.24
N PHE A 221 -0.23 23.00 2.38
CA PHE A 221 -0.60 22.46 3.70
C PHE A 221 -2.05 22.74 4.10
N ASP A 222 -2.59 23.93 3.80
CA ASP A 222 -3.96 24.29 4.16
C ASP A 222 -5.00 23.45 3.40
N GLU A 223 -4.78 23.23 2.10
CA GLU A 223 -5.62 22.36 1.28
C GLU A 223 -5.53 20.90 1.75
N SER A 224 -4.32 20.40 1.99
CA SER A 224 -4.09 19.07 2.54
C SER A 224 -4.82 18.86 3.86
N ARG A 225 -4.70 19.81 4.79
CA ARG A 225 -5.38 19.80 6.09
C ARG A 225 -6.90 19.75 5.93
N SER A 226 -7.45 20.57 5.04
CA SER A 226 -8.89 20.61 4.77
C SER A 226 -9.41 19.28 4.23
N LEU A 227 -8.66 18.65 3.33
CA LEU A 227 -9.01 17.35 2.78
C LEU A 227 -8.95 16.24 3.84
N PHE A 228 -7.94 16.24 4.71
CA PHE A 228 -7.89 15.30 5.84
C PHE A 228 -9.03 15.52 6.82
N ALA A 229 -9.36 16.77 7.14
CA ALA A 229 -10.42 17.10 8.10
C ALA A 229 -11.83 16.69 7.62
N ALA A 230 -12.03 16.55 6.32
CA ALA A 230 -13.28 15.99 5.78
C ALA A 230 -13.45 14.48 6.05
N GLU A 231 -12.35 13.77 6.36
CA GLU A 231 -12.34 12.31 6.48
C GLU A 231 -11.91 11.80 7.87
N LEU A 232 -11.23 12.62 8.66
CA LEU A 232 -10.53 12.20 9.87
C LEU A 232 -10.83 13.11 11.08
N PRO A 233 -10.76 12.55 12.31
CA PRO A 233 -10.78 13.34 13.54
C PRO A 233 -9.57 14.28 13.63
N PRO A 234 -9.68 15.39 14.39
CA PRO A 234 -8.64 16.42 14.47
C PRO A 234 -7.25 15.92 14.88
N ASP A 235 -7.16 14.99 15.81
CA ASP A 235 -5.91 14.36 16.28
C ASP A 235 -5.18 13.62 15.15
N GLN A 236 -5.92 12.89 14.32
CA GLN A 236 -5.36 12.19 13.15
C GLN A 236 -4.97 13.18 12.04
N VAL A 237 -5.71 14.27 11.85
CA VAL A 237 -5.33 15.33 10.91
C VAL A 237 -3.98 15.90 11.29
N GLU A 238 -3.77 16.27 12.57
CA GLU A 238 -2.51 16.82 13.03
C GLU A 238 -1.35 15.83 12.92
N ALA A 239 -1.59 14.56 13.23
CA ALA A 239 -0.60 13.50 13.07
C ALA A 239 -0.16 13.34 11.59
N ASN A 240 -1.11 13.34 10.64
CA ASN A 240 -0.80 13.28 9.21
C ASN A 240 -0.05 14.52 8.72
N MET A 241 -0.43 15.72 9.19
CA MET A 241 0.26 16.95 8.84
C MET A 241 1.70 17.00 9.39
N ALA A 242 1.91 16.51 10.62
CA ALA A 242 3.24 16.38 11.21
C ALA A 242 4.10 15.39 10.42
N TYR A 243 3.53 14.25 10.01
CA TYR A 243 4.21 13.26 9.17
C TYR A 243 4.67 13.84 7.82
N ILE A 244 3.79 14.57 7.12
CA ILE A 244 4.13 15.23 5.86
C ILE A 244 5.29 16.21 6.03
N LYS A 245 5.24 17.07 7.06
CA LYS A 245 6.31 18.02 7.37
C LYS A 245 7.64 17.30 7.67
N ALA A 246 7.60 16.18 8.39
CA ALA A 246 8.78 15.39 8.68
C ALA A 246 9.39 14.79 7.40
N MET A 247 8.58 14.25 6.49
CA MET A 247 9.03 13.74 5.18
C MET A 247 9.73 14.82 4.37
N LEU A 248 9.15 16.01 4.24
CA LEU A 248 9.73 17.12 3.50
C LEU A 248 11.03 17.64 4.12
N THR A 249 11.11 17.67 5.45
CA THR A 249 12.34 18.05 6.17
C THR A 249 13.47 17.04 5.91
N GLN A 250 13.18 15.75 5.89
CA GLN A 250 14.16 14.73 5.56
C GLN A 250 14.64 14.86 4.11
N GLN A 251 13.74 15.08 3.17
CA GLN A 251 14.08 15.27 1.76
C GLN A 251 14.99 16.48 1.55
N ASN A 252 14.66 17.61 2.14
CA ASN A 252 15.46 18.84 2.08
C ASN A 252 16.86 18.63 2.66
N ARG A 253 17.01 17.89 3.78
CA ARG A 253 18.32 17.55 4.35
C ARG A 253 19.17 16.73 3.39
N TRP A 254 18.56 15.78 2.68
CA TRP A 254 19.26 14.94 1.69
C TRP A 254 19.73 15.76 0.49
N ASP A 255 18.91 16.68 0.00
CA ASP A 255 19.27 17.51 -1.14
C ASP A 255 20.42 18.47 -0.78
N LEU A 256 20.45 19.00 0.45
CA LEU A 256 21.58 19.79 0.96
C LEU A 256 22.88 18.95 1.07
N VAL A 257 22.82 17.72 1.54
CA VAL A 257 24.01 16.84 1.62
C VAL A 257 24.54 16.50 0.23
N LYS A 258 23.67 16.30 -0.76
CA LYS A 258 24.09 16.03 -2.15
C LYS A 258 24.72 17.22 -2.85
N GLN A 259 24.37 18.45 -2.45
CA GLN A 259 24.96 19.69 -2.99
C GLN A 259 26.32 20.02 -2.41
N GLN A 260 26.70 19.41 -1.29
CA GLN A 260 27.97 19.64 -0.58
C GLN A 260 29.03 18.57 -0.85
N GLY A 261 28.73 17.51 -1.60
CA GLY A 261 29.64 16.42 -1.98
C GLY A 261 29.77 16.27 -3.47
#